data_f22b7292a90660f2fa946651eb8260e2
#
_entry.id   f22b7292a90660f2fa946651eb8260e2
#
_cell.length_a   1.000
_cell.length_b   1.000
_cell.length_c   1.000
_cell.angle_alpha   90.00
_cell.angle_beta   90.00
_cell.angle_gamma   90.00
#
_symmetry.space_group_name_H-M   'P 1'
#
loop_
_entity.id
_entity.type
_entity.pdbx_description
1 polymer ?
#
loop_
_entity_poly.entity_id
_entity_poly.type
_entity_poly.pdbx_seq_one_letter_code
_entity_poly.pdbx_strand_id
1 'polypeptide(L)'
;MKFNKIITSFFSIAAASLLVAACGSNEQTAIDETGKVDSSQGLVFKIEAEEYQTVPTKGVTRATGQDAQPQEIDLGNGLVAELTIEPDTLQPAPKTRATISDGHYRLYVVNRSNQRLTGPHQSIAGTVSGGVFTPDANRLMLLDHGTYTFVCINDAVTDNGTSLEVKHDAVNAMIGTTTVAITQPRQEISFTMRHMMARIRYQVTSYTSAPTNATFSMGTDAGPFGGETFNIKGEKISQAYKSYSFSNIPLTPTAAVQNSAIVKKYKSLTNYMYFPDGFDTGIIQSGGIQGNLHGKTFSISPTSWFLNRTTVQRNHSYVFNFTIKSKTPLLLFQDGTVGYLGDKGTRTPIGVVAREKTATQHGIAVALKDVDNLAYAYTTPYDWTKMNIQHNTTHYTDFEDVANDLAGYDWTYEASGSVDGRIKANFSADYTPFYKAARYNPGIGVTGANVGKWYLPAMGEWYLAFKLFGRWDGVISHPLNLDLAAINKAFTDAGGDALKIQGYWNSSEYEGMMRPTFYVNPPSIQLGLNATHNLSHHIRPFVHF
;
A
#
# COMPACT_ATOMS: atom_id res chain seq x y z
N MET A 1 -25.46 43.35 6.68
CA MET A 1 -26.07 43.52 7.99
C MET A 1 -26.78 42.23 8.39
N LYS A 2 -26.13 41.42 9.19
CA LYS A 2 -26.59 40.56 10.29
C LYS A 2 -25.52 39.49 10.58
N PHE A 3 -24.86 39.68 11.69
CA PHE A 3 -23.96 38.74 12.35
C PHE A 3 -24.76 37.52 12.84
N ASN A 4 -24.18 36.30 12.67
CA ASN A 4 -24.58 35.16 13.47
C ASN A 4 -23.39 34.58 14.22
N LYS A 5 -23.59 34.47 15.51
CA LYS A 5 -22.67 34.11 16.59
C LYS A 5 -22.28 32.63 16.50
N ILE A 6 -20.99 32.39 16.63
CA ILE A 6 -20.42 31.07 16.96
C ILE A 6 -20.53 30.88 18.46
N ILE A 7 -21.24 29.84 18.88
CA ILE A 7 -21.32 29.39 20.28
C ILE A 7 -20.23 28.32 20.47
N THR A 8 -19.20 28.66 21.21
CA THR A 8 -18.19 27.74 21.73
C THR A 8 -18.70 27.14 23.04
N SER A 9 -19.01 25.85 23.05
CA SER A 9 -19.33 25.09 24.27
C SER A 9 -18.04 24.55 24.88
N PHE A 10 -17.65 25.16 26.01
CA PHE A 10 -16.65 24.60 26.92
C PHE A 10 -17.30 23.50 27.76
N PHE A 11 -16.87 22.26 27.62
CA PHE A 11 -17.15 21.20 28.57
C PHE A 11 -16.05 21.20 29.64
N SER A 12 -16.38 21.72 30.83
CA SER A 12 -15.60 21.58 32.05
C SER A 12 -15.87 20.19 32.62
N ILE A 13 -14.86 19.31 32.62
CA ILE A 13 -14.90 18.07 33.38
C ILE A 13 -14.36 18.39 34.79
N ALA A 14 -15.25 18.41 35.76
CA ALA A 14 -14.92 18.47 37.16
C ALA A 14 -14.35 17.11 37.61
N ALA A 15 -13.06 17.08 37.96
CA ALA A 15 -12.46 15.93 38.62
C ALA A 15 -12.91 15.95 40.10
N ALA A 16 -13.74 14.99 40.45
CA ALA A 16 -14.07 14.72 41.85
C ALA A 16 -12.89 14.01 42.53
N SER A 17 -12.10 14.74 43.29
CA SER A 17 -11.10 14.19 44.19
C SER A 17 -11.79 13.58 45.42
N LEU A 18 -11.85 12.26 45.50
CA LEU A 18 -12.18 11.54 46.73
C LEU A 18 -10.98 11.64 47.67
N LEU A 19 -11.08 12.53 48.64
CA LEU A 19 -10.24 12.52 49.84
C LEU A 19 -10.67 11.33 50.72
N VAL A 20 -9.92 10.24 50.66
CA VAL A 20 -9.96 9.21 51.70
C VAL A 20 -9.03 9.69 52.83
N ALA A 21 -9.61 10.17 53.90
CA ALA A 21 -8.89 10.39 55.13
C ALA A 21 -8.55 9.03 55.74
N ALA A 22 -7.32 8.56 55.56
CA ALA A 22 -6.77 7.46 56.34
C ALA A 22 -6.08 8.02 57.57
N CYS A 23 -6.55 7.59 58.71
CA CYS A 23 -5.98 7.83 60.01
C CYS A 23 -4.48 7.55 60.07
N GLY A 24 -3.77 8.47 60.70
CA GLY A 24 -2.34 8.30 60.91
C GLY A 24 -2.00 7.09 61.76
N SER A 25 -1.15 6.26 61.20
CA SER A 25 -0.15 5.53 61.96
C SER A 25 1.20 6.14 61.56
N ASN A 26 1.96 6.61 62.50
CA ASN A 26 3.37 6.94 62.34
C ASN A 26 4.11 5.67 61.98
N GLU A 27 4.11 5.32 60.70
CA GLU A 27 5.10 4.36 60.17
C GLU A 27 6.41 5.13 59.98
N GLN A 28 7.29 4.95 60.95
CA GLN A 28 8.70 5.28 60.83
C GLN A 28 9.19 4.66 59.50
N THR A 29 9.59 5.51 58.59
CA THR A 29 10.25 5.12 57.37
C THR A 29 11.40 4.19 57.70
N ALA A 30 11.29 2.91 57.27
CA ALA A 30 12.39 1.96 57.41
C ALA A 30 13.52 2.35 56.45
N ILE A 31 14.32 3.32 56.86
CA ILE A 31 15.68 3.50 56.39
C ILE A 31 16.47 2.51 57.23
N ASP A 32 17.10 1.51 56.56
CA ASP A 32 18.04 0.66 57.26
C ASP A 32 19.15 1.53 57.87
N GLU A 33 19.81 1.05 58.93
CA GLU A 33 20.89 1.77 59.61
C GLU A 33 22.06 2.16 58.68
N THR A 34 22.07 1.69 57.42
CA THR A 34 23.04 1.99 56.36
C THR A 34 22.61 3.13 55.43
N GLY A 35 21.41 3.69 55.57
CA GLY A 35 20.91 4.76 54.71
C GLY A 35 20.44 4.31 53.32
N LYS A 36 20.18 3.01 53.14
CA LYS A 36 19.70 2.43 51.89
C LYS A 36 18.19 2.33 51.83
N VAL A 37 17.65 2.46 50.64
CA VAL A 37 16.22 2.27 50.34
C VAL A 37 15.95 0.83 49.91
N ASP A 38 15.13 0.12 50.66
CA ASP A 38 14.68 -1.23 50.34
C ASP A 38 13.74 -1.20 49.13
N SER A 39 14.14 -1.82 48.03
CA SER A 39 13.35 -1.88 46.80
C SER A 39 12.06 -2.68 46.93
N SER A 40 11.98 -3.64 47.85
CA SER A 40 10.76 -4.43 48.06
C SER A 40 9.68 -3.61 48.77
N GLN A 41 10.09 -2.59 49.54
CA GLN A 41 9.20 -1.70 50.28
C GLN A 41 9.16 -0.27 49.70
N GLY A 42 10.14 0.10 48.87
CA GLY A 42 10.33 1.47 48.43
C GLY A 42 10.29 1.70 46.92
N LEU A 43 10.81 0.81 46.12
CA LEU A 43 10.84 0.99 44.66
C LEU A 43 9.77 0.14 44.01
N VAL A 44 8.97 0.77 43.15
CA VAL A 44 7.96 0.12 42.31
C VAL A 44 8.46 0.16 40.88
N PHE A 45 8.56 -1.00 40.25
CA PHE A 45 9.01 -1.09 38.84
C PHE A 45 7.81 -1.22 37.92
N LYS A 46 7.67 -0.25 37.03
CA LYS A 46 6.69 -0.25 35.96
C LYS A 46 7.41 -0.46 34.62
N ILE A 47 7.10 -1.56 33.95
CA ILE A 47 7.76 -1.92 32.72
C ILE A 47 6.71 -1.90 31.60
N GLU A 48 6.92 -1.05 30.61
CA GLU A 48 6.06 -0.91 29.43
C GLU A 48 6.88 -1.16 28.18
N ALA A 49 6.25 -1.61 27.10
CA ALA A 49 6.89 -1.75 25.80
C ALA A 49 6.52 -0.58 24.88
N GLU A 50 7.47 -0.14 24.07
CA GLU A 50 7.20 0.70 22.91
C GLU A 50 6.78 -0.22 21.76
N GLU A 51 5.61 0.07 21.16
CA GLU A 51 5.20 -0.64 19.94
C GLU A 51 6.17 -0.36 18.80
N TYR A 52 6.24 -1.29 17.85
CA TYR A 52 6.98 -1.04 16.62
C TYR A 52 6.44 0.20 15.93
N GLN A 53 7.31 1.14 15.65
CA GLN A 53 6.95 2.36 14.94
C GLN A 53 6.73 2.05 13.45
N THR A 54 5.68 2.59 12.89
CA THR A 54 5.42 2.47 11.45
C THR A 54 6.15 3.58 10.70
N VAL A 55 6.67 3.26 9.53
CA VAL A 55 7.26 4.27 8.63
C VAL A 55 6.17 4.90 7.79
N PRO A 56 6.25 6.21 7.45
CA PRO A 56 5.34 6.81 6.49
C PRO A 56 5.53 6.19 5.11
N THR A 57 4.47 6.18 4.30
CA THR A 57 4.54 5.70 2.91
C THR A 57 5.63 6.47 2.16
N LYS A 58 6.61 5.76 1.65
CA LYS A 58 7.60 6.30 0.72
C LYS A 58 7.35 5.66 -0.63
N GLY A 59 6.86 6.44 -1.58
CA GLY A 59 6.95 6.10 -3.00
C GLY A 59 8.43 6.14 -3.40
N VAL A 60 8.83 5.15 -4.15
CA VAL A 60 10.18 5.09 -4.66
C VAL A 60 10.28 6.00 -5.87
N THR A 61 10.77 7.19 -5.66
CA THR A 61 10.97 8.19 -6.71
C THR A 61 12.47 8.39 -6.93
N ARG A 62 12.88 8.49 -8.21
CA ARG A 62 14.19 9.04 -8.54
C ARG A 62 14.25 10.47 -8.02
N ALA A 63 15.22 10.77 -7.16
CA ALA A 63 15.37 12.11 -6.58
C ALA A 63 15.45 13.19 -7.66
N THR A 64 14.69 14.20 -7.49
CA THR A 64 14.77 15.63 -7.69
C THR A 64 13.51 16.20 -8.34
N GLY A 65 12.61 16.73 -7.51
CA GLY A 65 11.93 18.00 -7.81
C GLY A 65 10.80 18.03 -8.84
N GLN A 66 10.24 16.89 -9.28
CA GLN A 66 8.96 16.80 -9.99
C GLN A 66 8.27 15.51 -9.49
N ASP A 67 6.94 15.45 -9.53
CA ASP A 67 6.13 14.30 -9.12
C ASP A 67 6.67 13.02 -9.77
N ALA A 68 7.56 12.32 -9.06
CA ALA A 68 8.30 11.23 -9.63
C ALA A 68 7.39 9.99 -9.70
N GLN A 69 7.12 9.54 -10.90
CA GLN A 69 6.39 8.29 -11.15
C GLN A 69 7.11 7.12 -10.46
N PRO A 70 6.37 6.17 -9.87
CA PRO A 70 6.96 4.96 -9.29
C PRO A 70 7.84 4.26 -10.32
N GLN A 71 9.02 3.80 -9.90
CA GLN A 71 9.90 3.06 -10.79
C GLN A 71 9.28 1.70 -11.12
N GLU A 72 9.03 1.45 -12.40
CA GLU A 72 8.64 0.13 -12.88
C GLU A 72 9.86 -0.80 -12.96
N ILE A 73 9.73 -1.98 -12.38
CA ILE A 73 10.69 -3.09 -12.47
C ILE A 73 10.14 -4.09 -13.48
N ASP A 74 10.88 -4.35 -14.57
CA ASP A 74 10.50 -5.37 -15.55
C ASP A 74 10.69 -6.76 -14.94
N LEU A 75 9.63 -7.56 -14.95
CA LEU A 75 9.62 -8.92 -14.39
C LEU A 75 9.75 -10.02 -15.47
N GLY A 76 9.85 -9.62 -16.72
CA GLY A 76 9.70 -10.52 -17.85
C GLY A 76 8.24 -10.95 -18.11
N ASN A 77 8.01 -11.71 -19.19
CA ASN A 77 6.69 -12.24 -19.57
C ASN A 77 5.58 -11.19 -19.69
N GLY A 78 5.94 -9.92 -19.92
CA GLY A 78 4.99 -8.81 -20.02
C GLY A 78 4.45 -8.32 -18.68
N LEU A 79 5.08 -8.67 -17.57
CA LEU A 79 4.75 -8.20 -16.22
C LEU A 79 5.73 -7.12 -15.76
N VAL A 80 5.24 -6.20 -14.94
CA VAL A 80 6.04 -5.19 -14.24
C VAL A 80 5.62 -5.09 -12.78
N ALA A 81 6.54 -4.67 -11.93
CA ALA A 81 6.24 -4.35 -10.55
C ALA A 81 6.58 -2.88 -10.23
N GLU A 82 5.78 -2.29 -9.36
CA GLU A 82 6.09 -1.03 -8.69
C GLU A 82 6.39 -1.32 -7.21
N LEU A 83 7.55 -0.87 -6.73
CA LEU A 83 7.91 -1.01 -5.32
C LEU A 83 7.47 0.22 -4.54
N THR A 84 6.78 -0.02 -3.42
CA THR A 84 6.49 0.99 -2.39
C THR A 84 6.88 0.47 -1.01
N ILE A 85 7.26 1.38 -0.10
CA ILE A 85 7.37 1.06 1.32
C ILE A 85 6.11 1.59 1.98
N GLU A 86 5.31 0.70 2.54
CA GLU A 86 4.02 1.03 3.12
C GLU A 86 4.08 0.98 4.66
N PRO A 87 3.24 1.77 5.37
CA PRO A 87 3.02 1.58 6.80
C PRO A 87 2.49 0.16 7.07
N ASP A 88 2.94 -0.45 8.16
CA ASP A 88 2.42 -1.74 8.59
C ASP A 88 1.04 -1.58 9.23
N THR A 89 0.00 -1.58 8.41
CA THR A 89 -1.40 -1.39 8.83
C THR A 89 -2.03 -2.63 9.48
N LEU A 90 -1.32 -3.77 9.51
CA LEU A 90 -1.77 -4.96 10.24
C LEU A 90 -1.50 -4.86 11.74
N GLN A 91 -0.80 -3.79 12.17
CA GLN A 91 -0.68 -3.43 13.56
C GLN A 91 -1.86 -2.54 13.98
N PRO A 92 -2.39 -2.70 15.21
CA PRO A 92 -3.20 -1.64 15.81
C PRO A 92 -2.43 -0.32 15.71
N ALA A 93 -3.14 0.80 15.57
CA ALA A 93 -2.49 2.12 15.62
C ALA A 93 -1.55 2.16 16.85
N PRO A 94 -0.29 2.63 16.69
CA PRO A 94 0.68 2.56 17.77
C PRO A 94 0.12 3.30 18.99
N LYS A 95 -0.18 2.53 20.02
CA LYS A 95 -0.39 3.10 21.36
C LYS A 95 0.97 3.54 21.84
N THR A 96 1.07 4.71 22.41
CA THR A 96 2.33 5.25 22.96
C THR A 96 2.94 4.31 23.99
N ARG A 97 2.18 3.35 24.52
CA ARG A 97 2.58 2.34 25.50
C ARG A 97 1.78 1.06 25.27
N ALA A 98 2.48 -0.03 25.01
CA ALA A 98 1.91 -1.37 24.93
C ALA A 98 2.11 -2.12 26.23
N THR A 99 1.26 -3.11 26.47
CA THR A 99 1.52 -4.11 27.51
C THR A 99 2.76 -4.90 27.09
N ILE A 100 3.76 -4.92 27.97
CA ILE A 100 4.99 -5.69 27.73
C ILE A 100 4.66 -7.19 27.63
N SER A 101 5.40 -7.90 26.81
CA SER A 101 5.25 -9.35 26.67
C SER A 101 5.55 -10.05 27.99
N ASP A 102 4.75 -11.05 28.33
CA ASP A 102 5.02 -11.94 29.45
C ASP A 102 6.40 -12.59 29.27
N GLY A 103 7.14 -12.71 30.34
CA GLY A 103 8.49 -13.23 30.29
C GLY A 103 9.35 -12.82 31.50
N HIS A 104 10.60 -13.24 31.48
CA HIS A 104 11.56 -12.94 32.54
C HIS A 104 12.43 -11.73 32.17
N TYR A 105 12.60 -10.84 33.12
CA TYR A 105 13.33 -9.58 32.98
C TYR A 105 14.33 -9.40 34.11
N ARG A 106 15.44 -8.72 33.79
CA ARG A 106 16.49 -8.40 34.73
C ARG A 106 16.74 -6.90 34.74
N LEU A 107 16.81 -6.33 35.92
CA LEU A 107 17.09 -4.92 36.16
C LEU A 107 18.40 -4.79 36.93
N TYR A 108 19.23 -3.84 36.55
CA TYR A 108 20.44 -3.45 37.28
C TYR A 108 20.64 -1.94 37.19
N VAL A 109 21.56 -1.42 37.99
CA VAL A 109 21.83 0.00 38.04
C VAL A 109 23.28 0.34 37.72
N VAL A 110 23.45 1.50 37.10
CA VAL A 110 24.75 2.11 36.77
C VAL A 110 24.82 3.44 37.48
N ASN A 111 25.91 3.68 38.21
CA ASN A 111 26.14 4.93 38.96
C ASN A 111 26.58 6.07 38.03
N ARG A 112 26.73 7.27 38.59
CA ARG A 112 27.20 8.46 37.84
C ARG A 112 28.62 8.32 37.24
N SER A 113 29.45 7.45 37.84
CA SER A 113 30.81 7.16 37.34
C SER A 113 30.80 6.11 36.23
N ASN A 114 29.63 5.80 35.65
CA ASN A 114 29.46 4.77 34.63
C ASN A 114 29.90 3.35 35.06
N GLN A 115 29.76 3.04 36.33
CA GLN A 115 30.05 1.72 36.84
C GLN A 115 28.75 0.99 37.19
N ARG A 116 28.65 -0.25 36.73
CA ARG A 116 27.58 -1.16 37.15
C ARG A 116 27.78 -1.53 38.61
N LEU A 117 26.76 -1.39 39.40
CA LEU A 117 26.78 -1.84 40.78
C LEU A 117 26.56 -3.35 40.83
N THR A 118 27.43 -4.06 41.57
CA THR A 118 27.50 -5.55 41.59
C THR A 118 27.26 -6.15 42.98
N GLY A 119 26.84 -5.35 43.93
CA GLY A 119 26.50 -5.84 45.26
C GLY A 119 25.28 -6.77 45.26
N PRO A 120 25.08 -7.53 46.35
CA PRO A 120 24.03 -8.57 46.44
C PRO A 120 22.60 -8.04 46.26
N HIS A 121 22.38 -6.73 46.47
CA HIS A 121 21.08 -6.06 46.35
C HIS A 121 21.05 -4.97 45.30
N GLN A 122 21.93 -5.01 44.32
CA GLN A 122 22.05 -3.95 43.30
C GLN A 122 21.55 -4.39 41.92
N SER A 123 20.93 -5.56 41.85
CA SER A 123 20.18 -6.03 40.71
C SER A 123 18.98 -6.86 41.17
N ILE A 124 17.91 -6.85 40.37
CA ILE A 124 16.71 -7.63 40.61
C ILE A 124 16.30 -8.34 39.32
N ALA A 125 15.84 -9.57 39.44
CA ALA A 125 15.20 -10.29 38.35
C ALA A 125 13.79 -10.66 38.75
N GLY A 126 12.93 -10.84 37.77
CA GLY A 126 11.53 -11.20 38.01
C GLY A 126 10.79 -11.47 36.73
N THR A 127 9.56 -11.88 36.90
CA THR A 127 8.68 -12.23 35.79
C THR A 127 7.62 -11.13 35.59
N VAL A 128 7.41 -10.75 34.34
CA VAL A 128 6.24 -9.95 33.95
C VAL A 128 5.14 -10.88 33.50
N SER A 129 3.95 -10.69 34.05
CA SER A 129 2.72 -11.36 33.61
C SER A 129 1.56 -10.37 33.65
N GLY A 130 0.84 -10.27 32.53
CA GLY A 130 -0.24 -9.30 32.38
C GLY A 130 0.20 -7.83 32.59
N GLY A 131 1.45 -7.50 32.29
CA GLY A 131 2.02 -6.14 32.47
C GLY A 131 2.48 -5.81 33.89
N VAL A 132 2.44 -6.77 34.83
CA VAL A 132 2.88 -6.60 36.20
C VAL A 132 4.22 -7.32 36.40
N PHE A 133 5.25 -6.57 36.84
CA PHE A 133 6.53 -7.15 37.23
C PHE A 133 6.47 -7.70 38.66
N THR A 134 6.77 -8.97 38.80
CA THR A 134 6.87 -9.68 40.09
C THR A 134 8.31 -10.10 40.29
N PRO A 135 9.02 -9.57 41.29
CA PRO A 135 10.37 -9.99 41.61
C PRO A 135 10.45 -11.47 41.95
N ASP A 136 11.55 -12.12 41.60
CA ASP A 136 11.87 -13.46 42.09
C ASP A 136 11.95 -13.44 43.65
N ALA A 137 11.52 -14.55 44.25
CA ALA A 137 11.43 -14.65 45.70
C ALA A 137 12.73 -14.22 46.42
N ASN A 138 12.60 -13.40 47.45
CA ASN A 138 13.68 -12.94 48.35
C ASN A 138 14.78 -12.05 47.71
N ARG A 139 14.49 -11.40 46.60
CA ARG A 139 15.44 -10.42 46.02
C ARG A 139 14.99 -9.00 46.31
N LEU A 140 15.83 -8.26 47.02
CA LEU A 140 15.66 -6.84 47.33
C LEU A 140 16.67 -6.02 46.51
N MET A 141 16.29 -4.85 46.05
CA MET A 141 17.23 -3.85 45.56
C MET A 141 17.42 -2.75 46.60
N LEU A 142 18.66 -2.59 47.08
CA LEU A 142 19.05 -1.60 48.07
C LEU A 142 20.02 -0.61 47.45
N LEU A 143 19.66 0.67 47.46
CA LEU A 143 20.45 1.76 46.88
C LEU A 143 20.59 2.91 47.85
N ASP A 144 21.76 3.53 47.89
CA ASP A 144 21.95 4.81 48.59
C ASP A 144 21.21 5.94 47.86
N HIS A 145 20.95 7.04 48.57
CA HIS A 145 20.43 8.22 47.90
C HIS A 145 21.40 8.68 46.79
N GLY A 146 20.87 8.93 45.60
CA GLY A 146 21.72 9.29 44.48
C GLY A 146 21.02 9.15 43.14
N THR A 147 21.69 9.56 42.07
CA THR A 147 21.15 9.43 40.73
C THR A 147 21.77 8.21 40.05
N TYR A 148 20.93 7.36 39.52
CA TYR A 148 21.31 6.10 38.87
C TYR A 148 20.66 5.98 37.51
N THR A 149 21.36 5.33 36.58
CA THR A 149 20.77 4.82 35.36
C THR A 149 20.34 3.38 35.61
N PHE A 150 19.04 3.14 35.59
CA PHE A 150 18.44 1.83 35.65
C PHE A 150 18.39 1.23 34.24
N VAL A 151 18.75 -0.02 34.10
CA VAL A 151 18.74 -0.77 32.85
C VAL A 151 17.90 -2.03 33.03
N CYS A 152 16.94 -2.21 32.15
CA CYS A 152 16.08 -3.38 32.11
C CYS A 152 16.32 -4.14 30.80
N ILE A 153 16.51 -5.44 30.89
CA ILE A 153 16.69 -6.34 29.73
C ILE A 153 15.81 -7.57 29.92
N ASN A 154 15.39 -8.18 28.81
CA ASN A 154 14.77 -9.49 28.84
C ASN A 154 15.78 -10.61 28.57
N ASP A 155 15.37 -11.89 28.71
CA ASP A 155 16.24 -13.05 28.55
C ASP A 155 16.80 -13.25 27.14
N ALA A 156 16.27 -12.57 26.13
CA ALA A 156 16.81 -12.58 24.77
C ALA A 156 18.08 -11.71 24.61
N VAL A 157 18.42 -10.91 25.64
CA VAL A 157 19.66 -10.12 25.71
C VAL A 157 20.66 -10.85 26.60
N THR A 158 21.83 -11.16 26.06
CA THR A 158 22.94 -11.73 26.85
C THR A 158 23.64 -10.65 27.64
N ASP A 159 23.74 -10.86 28.96
CA ASP A 159 24.42 -9.96 29.89
C ASP A 159 25.76 -10.53 30.28
N ASN A 160 26.85 -9.92 29.79
CA ASN A 160 28.24 -10.35 30.05
C ASN A 160 28.84 -9.65 31.28
N GLY A 161 28.03 -8.87 32.03
CA GLY A 161 28.51 -8.12 33.19
C GLY A 161 29.09 -6.74 32.85
N THR A 162 29.94 -6.66 31.83
CA THR A 162 30.57 -5.42 31.32
C THR A 162 29.97 -4.90 30.03
N SER A 163 29.16 -5.72 29.36
CA SER A 163 28.48 -5.40 28.10
C SER A 163 27.19 -6.21 27.97
N LEU A 164 26.32 -5.77 27.07
CA LEU A 164 25.14 -6.50 26.63
C LEU A 164 25.35 -6.95 25.18
N GLU A 165 24.86 -8.15 24.85
CA GLU A 165 24.95 -8.69 23.49
C GLU A 165 23.55 -9.08 22.99
N VAL A 166 23.23 -8.68 21.76
CA VAL A 166 22.02 -9.07 21.04
C VAL A 166 22.44 -9.85 19.81
N LYS A 167 22.13 -11.15 19.79
CA LYS A 167 22.36 -12.01 18.62
C LYS A 167 21.37 -11.65 17.50
N HIS A 168 21.77 -11.93 16.26
CA HIS A 168 20.93 -11.63 15.08
C HIS A 168 19.61 -12.41 15.01
N ASP A 169 19.48 -13.50 15.75
CA ASP A 169 18.30 -14.34 15.86
C ASP A 169 17.48 -14.07 17.15
N ALA A 170 17.91 -13.14 17.96
CA ALA A 170 17.24 -12.71 19.18
C ALA A 170 16.06 -11.77 18.87
N VAL A 171 15.06 -12.28 18.13
CA VAL A 171 13.94 -11.49 17.56
C VAL A 171 13.11 -10.74 18.60
N ASN A 172 13.08 -11.23 19.84
CA ASN A 172 12.33 -10.63 20.95
C ASN A 172 13.24 -9.82 21.89
N ALA A 173 14.51 -9.59 21.55
CA ALA A 173 15.42 -8.83 22.40
C ALA A 173 14.91 -7.41 22.66
N MET A 174 14.86 -7.04 23.93
CA MET A 174 14.40 -5.71 24.37
C MET A 174 15.35 -5.14 25.44
N ILE A 175 15.64 -3.86 25.30
CA ILE A 175 16.39 -3.07 26.29
C ILE A 175 15.59 -1.80 26.62
N GLY A 176 15.48 -1.49 27.91
CA GLY A 176 14.91 -0.23 28.40
C GLY A 176 15.86 0.43 29.38
N THR A 177 16.00 1.74 29.32
CA THR A 177 16.85 2.51 30.22
C THR A 177 16.12 3.75 30.74
N THR A 178 16.33 4.07 32.02
CA THR A 178 15.81 5.30 32.61
C THR A 178 16.81 5.82 33.64
N THR A 179 16.96 7.13 33.73
CA THR A 179 17.84 7.76 34.74
C THR A 179 16.99 8.50 35.76
N VAL A 180 17.11 8.10 37.02
CA VAL A 180 16.26 8.60 38.11
C VAL A 180 17.11 8.92 39.33
N ALA A 181 16.78 10.00 40.05
CA ALA A 181 17.31 10.30 41.36
C ALA A 181 16.50 9.56 42.43
N ILE A 182 17.16 8.74 43.22
CA ILE A 182 16.55 8.07 44.39
C ILE A 182 16.67 9.02 45.55
N THR A 183 15.55 9.54 46.02
CA THR A 183 15.46 10.57 47.06
C THR A 183 14.50 10.21 48.19
N GLN A 184 13.66 9.20 48.01
CA GLN A 184 12.65 8.81 48.98
C GLN A 184 12.23 7.35 48.82
N PRO A 185 11.72 6.71 49.87
CA PRO A 185 11.05 5.40 49.76
C PRO A 185 9.81 5.49 48.88
N ARG A 186 9.40 4.34 48.31
CA ARG A 186 8.20 4.20 47.46
C ARG A 186 8.24 5.06 46.16
N GLN A 187 9.40 5.10 45.55
CA GLN A 187 9.57 5.77 44.29
C GLN A 187 9.27 4.81 43.12
N GLU A 188 8.47 5.27 42.13
CA GLU A 188 8.19 4.52 40.90
C GLU A 188 9.33 4.71 39.91
N ILE A 189 9.83 3.61 39.38
CA ILE A 189 10.83 3.55 38.34
C ILE A 189 10.15 2.97 37.07
N SER A 190 9.89 3.82 36.11
CA SER A 190 9.23 3.44 34.86
C SER A 190 10.24 3.17 33.76
N PHE A 191 10.08 2.07 33.06
CA PHE A 191 10.86 1.68 31.88
C PHE A 191 10.00 1.68 30.63
N THR A 192 10.56 2.17 29.53
CA THR A 192 10.04 1.95 28.19
C THR A 192 11.01 1.02 27.46
N MET A 193 10.60 -0.23 27.29
CA MET A 193 11.39 -1.25 26.61
C MET A 193 11.26 -1.07 25.10
N ARG A 194 12.37 -1.16 24.38
CA ARG A 194 12.43 -1.05 22.93
C ARG A 194 12.91 -2.33 22.30
N HIS A 195 12.29 -2.74 21.21
CA HIS A 195 12.79 -3.85 20.41
C HIS A 195 14.15 -3.51 19.80
N MET A 196 15.09 -4.43 19.90
CA MET A 196 16.44 -4.25 19.40
C MET A 196 16.59 -4.57 17.91
N MET A 197 15.58 -5.17 17.31
CA MET A 197 15.52 -5.50 15.89
C MET A 197 14.50 -4.62 15.18
N ALA A 198 14.69 -4.39 13.87
CA ALA A 198 13.64 -4.00 12.95
C ALA A 198 12.88 -5.24 12.48
N ARG A 199 11.66 -5.07 11.99
CA ARG A 199 10.95 -6.15 11.32
C ARG A 199 10.45 -5.72 9.94
N ILE A 200 10.48 -6.64 9.00
CA ILE A 200 10.10 -6.41 7.61
C ILE A 200 9.09 -7.49 7.20
N ARG A 201 8.11 -7.11 6.40
CA ARG A 201 7.31 -8.00 5.56
C ARG A 201 7.54 -7.67 4.11
N TYR A 202 7.65 -8.69 3.29
CA TYR A 202 7.60 -8.57 1.85
C TYR A 202 6.19 -8.92 1.39
N GLN A 203 5.62 -8.06 0.56
CA GLN A 203 4.24 -8.16 0.08
C GLN A 203 4.21 -8.08 -1.44
N VAL A 204 3.45 -8.95 -2.06
CA VAL A 204 3.04 -8.82 -3.47
C VAL A 204 1.57 -8.45 -3.51
N THR A 205 1.26 -7.42 -4.27
CA THR A 205 -0.11 -6.93 -4.49
C THR A 205 -0.48 -7.04 -5.96
N SER A 206 -1.71 -7.46 -6.24
CA SER A 206 -2.32 -7.44 -7.57
C SER A 206 -3.81 -7.16 -7.47
N TYR A 207 -4.47 -6.79 -8.57
CA TYR A 207 -5.86 -6.35 -8.55
C TYR A 207 -6.82 -7.24 -9.35
N THR A 208 -6.33 -8.07 -10.24
CA THR A 208 -7.17 -8.89 -11.13
C THR A 208 -7.19 -10.36 -10.75
N SER A 209 -6.10 -10.89 -10.19
CA SER A 209 -6.01 -12.25 -9.65
C SER A 209 -4.96 -12.32 -8.55
N ALA A 210 -5.09 -13.33 -7.69
CA ALA A 210 -4.12 -13.56 -6.62
C ALA A 210 -2.80 -14.10 -7.19
N PRO A 211 -1.63 -13.62 -6.72
CA PRO A 211 -0.37 -14.28 -6.97
C PRO A 211 -0.38 -15.68 -6.36
N THR A 212 0.20 -16.65 -7.06
CA THR A 212 0.30 -18.04 -6.59
C THR A 212 1.77 -18.47 -6.48
N ASN A 213 2.07 -19.41 -5.58
CA ASN A 213 3.40 -19.97 -5.36
C ASN A 213 4.47 -18.89 -5.14
N ALA A 214 4.08 -17.77 -4.51
CA ALA A 214 5.01 -16.68 -4.27
C ALA A 214 5.94 -17.01 -3.10
N THR A 215 7.25 -16.84 -3.31
CA THR A 215 8.29 -17.05 -2.30
C THR A 215 9.29 -15.90 -2.32
N PHE A 216 9.86 -15.62 -1.16
CA PHE A 216 10.95 -14.68 -0.97
C PHE A 216 12.23 -15.42 -0.60
N SER A 217 13.34 -15.01 -1.19
CA SER A 217 14.69 -15.45 -0.82
C SER A 217 15.62 -14.25 -0.75
N MET A 218 16.65 -14.32 0.05
CA MET A 218 17.63 -13.25 0.22
C MET A 218 18.98 -13.83 0.60
N GLY A 219 20.05 -13.29 0.03
CA GLY A 219 21.42 -13.59 0.44
C GLY A 219 22.29 -12.34 0.44
N THR A 220 23.21 -12.26 1.41
CA THR A 220 24.22 -11.21 1.52
C THR A 220 25.53 -11.81 2.04
N ASP A 221 26.67 -11.37 1.48
CA ASP A 221 27.99 -11.85 1.90
C ASP A 221 28.49 -11.15 3.17
N ALA A 222 28.09 -9.92 3.41
CA ALA A 222 28.53 -9.10 4.53
C ALA A 222 27.41 -8.18 5.03
N GLY A 223 26.48 -8.76 5.77
CA GLY A 223 25.41 -8.00 6.45
C GLY A 223 25.65 -7.89 7.95
N PRO A 224 24.92 -7.02 8.67
CA PRO A 224 25.03 -6.82 10.12
C PRO A 224 24.49 -7.99 10.97
N PHE A 225 24.65 -9.22 10.49
CA PHE A 225 24.08 -10.43 11.09
C PHE A 225 25.01 -11.17 12.06
N GLY A 226 26.15 -10.58 12.44
CA GLY A 226 27.07 -11.15 13.42
C GLY A 226 26.67 -10.91 14.88
N GLY A 227 25.70 -10.03 15.11
CA GLY A 227 25.25 -9.59 16.42
C GLY A 227 25.68 -8.16 16.75
N GLU A 228 25.05 -7.58 17.76
CA GLU A 228 25.30 -6.23 18.26
C GLU A 228 25.79 -6.26 19.70
N THR A 229 26.77 -5.43 20.03
CA THR A 229 27.25 -5.25 21.40
C THR A 229 26.89 -3.85 21.88
N PHE A 230 26.39 -3.78 23.11
CA PHE A 230 26.03 -2.55 23.79
C PHE A 230 26.84 -2.40 25.08
N ASN A 231 27.09 -1.18 25.48
CA ASN A 231 27.64 -0.93 26.80
C ASN A 231 26.59 -1.24 27.90
N ILE A 232 27.02 -1.18 29.14
CA ILE A 232 26.16 -1.45 30.30
C ILE A 232 24.99 -0.48 30.48
N LYS A 233 24.87 0.58 29.67
CA LYS A 233 23.74 1.50 29.61
C LYS A 233 22.81 1.23 28.45
N GLY A 234 23.07 0.20 27.64
CA GLY A 234 22.27 -0.11 26.44
C GLY A 234 22.58 0.75 25.23
N GLU A 235 23.72 1.47 25.22
CA GLU A 235 24.19 2.23 24.07
C GLU A 235 25.04 1.32 23.17
N LYS A 236 24.76 1.30 21.87
CA LYS A 236 25.47 0.46 20.89
C LYS A 236 26.94 0.86 20.77
N ILE A 237 27.86 -0.10 20.90
CA ILE A 237 29.30 0.11 20.78
C ILE A 237 29.92 -0.61 19.60
N SER A 238 29.37 -1.74 19.17
CA SER A 238 29.85 -2.44 17.98
C SER A 238 28.79 -3.29 17.33
N GLN A 239 29.06 -3.67 16.09
CA GLN A 239 28.23 -4.56 15.29
C GLN A 239 29.13 -5.47 14.48
N ALA A 240 28.86 -6.76 14.53
CA ALA A 240 29.61 -7.75 13.77
C ALA A 240 28.88 -8.05 12.44
N TYR A 241 29.67 -8.26 11.40
CA TYR A 241 29.18 -8.54 10.05
C TYR A 241 29.46 -9.97 9.65
N LYS A 242 28.52 -10.62 9.00
CA LYS A 242 28.69 -11.96 8.41
C LYS A 242 27.74 -12.17 7.24
N SER A 243 27.99 -13.19 6.43
CA SER A 243 27.05 -13.68 5.42
C SER A 243 25.77 -14.20 6.09
N TYR A 244 24.65 -13.97 5.42
CA TYR A 244 23.38 -14.47 5.89
C TYR A 244 22.42 -14.72 4.72
N SER A 245 21.54 -15.71 4.84
CA SER A 245 20.56 -16.02 3.81
C SER A 245 19.26 -16.56 4.38
N PHE A 246 18.18 -16.23 3.68
CA PHE A 246 16.88 -16.86 3.78
C PHE A 246 16.55 -17.54 2.45
N SER A 247 15.84 -18.66 2.47
CA SER A 247 15.46 -19.36 1.26
C SER A 247 13.99 -19.76 1.30
N ASN A 248 13.30 -19.51 0.19
CA ASN A 248 11.92 -20.00 -0.04
C ASN A 248 10.90 -19.66 1.06
N ILE A 249 11.01 -18.47 1.64
CA ILE A 249 10.02 -17.98 2.59
C ILE A 249 8.70 -17.76 1.85
N PRO A 250 7.62 -18.47 2.20
CA PRO A 250 6.37 -18.35 1.48
C PRO A 250 5.70 -16.99 1.71
N LEU A 251 5.13 -16.42 0.64
CA LEU A 251 4.17 -15.32 0.75
C LEU A 251 2.77 -15.93 0.83
N THR A 252 2.18 -15.84 1.99
CA THR A 252 0.84 -16.39 2.24
C THR A 252 -0.24 -15.42 1.73
N PRO A 253 -1.18 -15.88 0.90
CA PRO A 253 -2.32 -15.06 0.49
C PRO A 253 -3.15 -14.63 1.69
N THR A 254 -3.54 -13.35 1.73
CA THR A 254 -4.54 -12.87 2.67
C THR A 254 -5.93 -12.89 2.03
N ALA A 255 -6.98 -12.77 2.85
CA ALA A 255 -8.31 -12.56 2.31
C ALA A 255 -8.31 -11.34 1.37
N ALA A 256 -8.95 -11.48 0.21
CA ALA A 256 -9.07 -10.38 -0.74
C ALA A 256 -9.82 -9.22 -0.08
N VAL A 257 -9.20 -8.04 -0.05
CA VAL A 257 -9.87 -6.84 0.43
C VAL A 257 -10.74 -6.30 -0.69
N GLN A 258 -12.04 -6.26 -0.46
CA GLN A 258 -13.00 -5.67 -1.39
C GLN A 258 -13.18 -4.21 -1.03
N ASN A 259 -12.60 -3.30 -1.83
CA ASN A 259 -12.74 -1.86 -1.61
C ASN A 259 -14.06 -1.29 -2.18
N SER A 260 -14.68 -2.02 -3.10
CA SER A 260 -16.02 -1.75 -3.64
C SER A 260 -16.61 -3.07 -4.15
N ALA A 261 -17.88 -3.07 -4.54
CA ALA A 261 -18.56 -4.25 -5.10
C ALA A 261 -17.81 -4.89 -6.30
N ILE A 262 -16.90 -4.14 -6.93
CA ILE A 262 -16.28 -4.51 -8.20
C ILE A 262 -14.74 -4.62 -8.10
N VAL A 263 -14.08 -4.00 -7.11
CA VAL A 263 -12.61 -3.98 -7.01
C VAL A 263 -12.12 -4.90 -5.92
N LYS A 264 -11.35 -5.92 -6.28
CA LYS A 264 -10.65 -6.81 -5.34
C LYS A 264 -9.15 -6.52 -5.37
N LYS A 265 -8.60 -6.35 -4.18
CA LYS A 265 -7.15 -6.23 -3.96
C LYS A 265 -6.67 -7.56 -3.36
N TYR A 266 -5.76 -8.21 -4.06
CA TYR A 266 -5.13 -9.45 -3.62
C TYR A 266 -3.75 -9.13 -3.05
N LYS A 267 -3.46 -9.67 -1.89
CA LYS A 267 -2.17 -9.53 -1.23
C LYS A 267 -1.63 -10.89 -0.82
N SER A 268 -0.34 -11.08 -0.97
CA SER A 268 0.39 -12.21 -0.42
C SER A 268 1.59 -11.67 0.36
N LEU A 269 1.77 -12.10 1.62
CA LEU A 269 2.78 -11.55 2.52
C LEU A 269 3.64 -12.66 3.13
N THR A 270 4.89 -12.34 3.42
CA THR A 270 5.70 -13.16 4.35
C THR A 270 5.20 -12.97 5.78
N ASN A 271 5.57 -13.89 6.68
CA ASN A 271 5.61 -13.59 8.10
C ASN A 271 6.61 -12.45 8.36
N TYR A 272 6.60 -11.89 9.59
CA TYR A 272 7.64 -10.94 9.97
C TYR A 272 9.02 -11.59 9.93
N MET A 273 9.92 -10.90 9.26
CA MET A 273 11.34 -11.21 9.23
C MET A 273 12.07 -10.12 10.01
N TYR A 274 13.01 -10.49 10.86
CA TYR A 274 13.68 -9.56 11.75
C TYR A 274 15.10 -9.26 11.27
N PHE A 275 15.46 -7.99 11.33
CA PHE A 275 16.71 -7.47 10.80
C PHE A 275 17.42 -6.60 11.84
N PRO A 276 18.75 -6.71 11.94
CA PRO A 276 19.52 -5.85 12.82
C PRO A 276 19.39 -4.37 12.46
N ASP A 277 19.59 -3.50 13.44
CA ASP A 277 19.64 -2.06 13.25
C ASP A 277 20.73 -1.67 12.25
N GLY A 278 20.38 -0.78 11.32
CA GLY A 278 21.32 -0.34 10.27
C GLY A 278 21.46 -1.32 9.10
N PHE A 279 20.62 -2.37 9.01
CA PHE A 279 20.59 -3.21 7.81
C PHE A 279 20.16 -2.35 6.60
N ASP A 280 21.03 -2.29 5.59
CA ASP A 280 20.75 -1.62 4.32
C ASP A 280 20.25 -2.66 3.30
N THR A 281 19.04 -2.47 2.78
CA THR A 281 18.48 -3.37 1.76
C THR A 281 19.31 -3.43 0.47
N GLY A 282 20.17 -2.44 0.25
CA GLY A 282 21.09 -2.40 -0.90
C GLY A 282 22.24 -3.42 -0.84
N ILE A 283 22.46 -4.11 0.29
CA ILE A 283 23.48 -5.16 0.40
C ILE A 283 22.97 -6.56 0.04
N ILE A 284 21.70 -6.70 -0.33
CA ILE A 284 21.14 -7.97 -0.79
C ILE A 284 21.71 -8.28 -2.18
N GLN A 285 22.43 -9.39 -2.31
CA GLN A 285 23.16 -9.76 -3.53
C GLN A 285 22.45 -10.84 -4.34
N SER A 286 21.64 -11.67 -3.71
CA SER A 286 20.96 -12.79 -4.34
C SER A 286 19.57 -13.02 -3.79
N GLY A 287 18.75 -13.81 -4.51
CA GLY A 287 17.39 -14.13 -4.15
C GLY A 287 16.38 -13.23 -4.86
N GLY A 288 15.38 -12.78 -4.16
CA GLY A 288 14.29 -11.95 -4.65
C GLY A 288 12.92 -12.54 -4.36
N ILE A 289 11.90 -12.04 -5.05
CA ILE A 289 10.53 -12.59 -4.99
C ILE A 289 10.24 -13.31 -6.30
N GLN A 290 9.75 -14.52 -6.20
CA GLN A 290 9.31 -15.33 -7.35
C GLN A 290 7.87 -15.76 -7.14
N GLY A 291 7.14 -15.99 -8.23
CA GLY A 291 5.77 -16.49 -8.17
C GLY A 291 5.12 -16.58 -9.56
N ASN A 292 3.80 -16.76 -9.57
CA ASN A 292 3.00 -16.77 -10.76
C ASN A 292 1.86 -15.77 -10.66
N LEU A 293 1.57 -15.08 -11.76
CA LEU A 293 0.40 -14.22 -11.91
C LEU A 293 -0.13 -14.37 -13.33
N HIS A 294 -1.45 -14.53 -13.50
CA HIS A 294 -2.10 -14.76 -14.79
C HIS A 294 -1.48 -15.94 -15.59
N GLY A 295 -1.07 -17.02 -14.91
CA GLY A 295 -0.42 -18.15 -15.56
C GLY A 295 1.02 -17.91 -16.04
N LYS A 296 1.61 -16.75 -15.73
CA LYS A 296 2.99 -16.38 -16.05
C LYS A 296 3.86 -16.37 -14.80
N THR A 297 5.05 -16.90 -14.92
CA THR A 297 6.07 -16.76 -13.88
C THR A 297 6.61 -15.33 -13.85
N PHE A 298 6.87 -14.83 -12.66
CA PHE A 298 7.60 -13.59 -12.46
C PHE A 298 8.76 -13.78 -11.50
N SER A 299 9.80 -12.95 -11.63
CA SER A 299 10.94 -12.91 -10.73
C SER A 299 11.37 -11.46 -10.52
N ILE A 300 11.39 -11.02 -9.28
CA ILE A 300 11.85 -9.70 -8.87
C ILE A 300 13.24 -9.87 -8.29
N SER A 301 14.26 -9.56 -9.09
CA SER A 301 15.66 -9.64 -8.65
C SER A 301 15.98 -8.54 -7.63
N PRO A 302 16.81 -8.82 -6.60
CA PRO A 302 17.28 -7.80 -5.66
C PRO A 302 17.98 -6.62 -6.35
N THR A 303 18.69 -6.86 -7.44
CA THR A 303 19.37 -5.80 -8.22
C THR A 303 18.39 -4.76 -8.77
N SER A 304 17.11 -5.13 -8.96
CA SER A 304 16.06 -4.21 -9.40
C SER A 304 15.59 -3.26 -8.29
N TRP A 305 15.83 -3.57 -7.01
CA TRP A 305 15.37 -2.77 -5.86
C TRP A 305 16.43 -1.77 -5.39
N PHE A 306 17.69 -1.94 -5.79
CA PHE A 306 18.84 -1.19 -5.26
C PHE A 306 18.77 0.31 -5.47
N LEU A 307 17.98 0.79 -6.40
CA LEU A 307 17.75 2.21 -6.57
C LEU A 307 16.99 2.84 -5.38
N ASN A 308 16.47 2.00 -4.48
CA ASN A 308 15.59 2.34 -3.36
C ASN A 308 16.11 1.82 -2.04
N ARG A 309 17.40 2.00 -1.84
CA ARG A 309 18.06 1.62 -0.61
C ARG A 309 17.33 2.19 0.60
N THR A 310 17.04 1.33 1.53
CA THR A 310 16.45 1.71 2.81
C THR A 310 17.27 1.09 3.92
N THR A 311 17.80 1.94 4.79
CA THR A 311 18.44 1.50 6.04
C THR A 311 17.35 1.35 7.09
N VAL A 312 17.17 0.15 7.59
CA VAL A 312 16.16 -0.11 8.61
C VAL A 312 16.66 0.28 9.99
N GLN A 313 15.74 0.71 10.84
CA GLN A 313 16.02 1.14 12.21
C GLN A 313 15.35 0.19 13.18
N ARG A 314 16.02 -0.11 14.31
CA ARG A 314 15.43 -0.91 15.39
C ARG A 314 14.09 -0.34 15.82
N ASN A 315 13.23 -1.16 16.36
CA ASN A 315 11.88 -0.81 16.81
C ASN A 315 10.98 -0.21 15.72
N HIS A 316 11.31 -0.43 14.41
CA HIS A 316 10.47 -0.01 13.28
C HIS A 316 9.94 -1.22 12.49
N SER A 317 8.75 -1.06 11.95
CA SER A 317 8.07 -2.06 11.11
C SER A 317 7.93 -1.55 9.68
N TYR A 318 8.35 -2.37 8.71
CA TYR A 318 8.37 -2.05 7.28
C TYR A 318 7.56 -3.05 6.48
N VAL A 319 6.80 -2.57 5.50
CA VAL A 319 6.17 -3.41 4.47
C VAL A 319 6.72 -2.99 3.11
N PHE A 320 7.49 -3.86 2.48
CA PHE A 320 7.96 -3.69 1.11
C PHE A 320 6.93 -4.30 0.17
N ASN A 321 6.14 -3.46 -0.49
CA ASN A 321 5.05 -3.88 -1.34
C ASN A 321 5.41 -3.75 -2.82
N PHE A 322 5.29 -4.85 -3.54
CA PHE A 322 5.48 -4.96 -4.98
C PHE A 322 4.11 -5.11 -5.65
N THR A 323 3.62 -4.01 -6.23
CA THR A 323 2.37 -4.04 -6.99
C THR A 323 2.65 -4.52 -8.40
N ILE A 324 2.21 -5.73 -8.74
CA ILE A 324 2.44 -6.34 -10.05
C ILE A 324 1.30 -5.98 -11.00
N LYS A 325 1.67 -5.55 -12.20
CA LYS A 325 0.79 -5.19 -13.32
C LYS A 325 1.23 -5.92 -14.60
N SER A 326 0.34 -5.99 -15.58
CA SER A 326 0.66 -6.53 -16.90
C SER A 326 0.96 -5.42 -17.91
N LYS A 327 2.01 -5.61 -18.73
CA LYS A 327 2.30 -4.76 -19.90
C LYS A 327 1.72 -5.34 -21.20
N THR A 328 1.41 -6.65 -21.26
CA THR A 328 0.78 -7.28 -22.40
C THR A 328 -0.73 -7.22 -22.26
N PRO A 329 -1.49 -7.12 -23.36
CA PRO A 329 -2.94 -7.07 -23.28
C PRO A 329 -3.50 -8.27 -22.53
N LEU A 330 -4.25 -8.00 -21.48
CA LEU A 330 -5.08 -8.96 -20.79
C LEU A 330 -6.46 -8.97 -21.42
N LEU A 331 -7.14 -10.10 -21.33
CA LEU A 331 -8.51 -10.26 -21.81
C LEU A 331 -9.46 -10.35 -20.61
N LEU A 332 -10.57 -9.67 -20.70
CA LEU A 332 -11.72 -9.89 -19.85
C LEU A 332 -12.55 -11.03 -20.41
N PHE A 333 -12.82 -12.06 -19.60
CA PHE A 333 -13.63 -13.20 -19.98
C PHE A 333 -15.09 -13.04 -19.51
N GLN A 334 -16.00 -13.84 -20.10
CA GLN A 334 -17.44 -13.80 -19.79
C GLN A 334 -17.77 -14.07 -18.32
N ASP A 335 -16.88 -14.77 -17.60
CA ASP A 335 -17.03 -15.06 -16.17
C ASP A 335 -16.48 -13.94 -15.26
N GLY A 336 -16.07 -12.81 -15.84
CA GLY A 336 -15.52 -11.66 -15.12
C GLY A 336 -14.07 -11.84 -14.66
N THR A 337 -13.43 -12.95 -15.00
CA THR A 337 -11.99 -13.15 -14.75
C THR A 337 -11.17 -12.47 -15.83
N VAL A 338 -9.89 -12.21 -15.51
CA VAL A 338 -8.92 -11.60 -16.40
C VAL A 338 -7.74 -12.56 -16.58
N GLY A 339 -7.17 -12.60 -17.78
CA GLY A 339 -6.02 -13.44 -18.06
C GLY A 339 -5.55 -13.30 -19.51
N TYR A 340 -4.52 -14.07 -19.86
CA TYR A 340 -4.01 -14.11 -21.24
C TYR A 340 -4.79 -15.09 -22.10
N LEU A 341 -4.74 -14.86 -23.40
CA LEU A 341 -5.42 -15.73 -24.37
C LEU A 341 -4.99 -17.20 -24.24
N GLY A 342 -3.70 -17.45 -24.04
CA GLY A 342 -3.15 -18.81 -23.88
C GLY A 342 -3.68 -19.57 -22.66
N ASP A 343 -4.17 -18.86 -21.68
CA ASP A 343 -4.63 -19.41 -20.40
C ASP A 343 -6.17 -19.41 -20.29
N LYS A 344 -6.87 -19.16 -21.42
CA LYS A 344 -8.33 -19.02 -21.42
C LYS A 344 -9.08 -20.29 -20.99
N GLY A 345 -8.54 -21.47 -21.27
CA GLY A 345 -9.26 -22.73 -21.08
C GLY A 345 -10.59 -22.75 -21.82
N THR A 346 -11.69 -22.99 -21.11
CA THR A 346 -13.07 -22.95 -21.65
C THR A 346 -13.70 -21.56 -21.63
N ARG A 347 -13.00 -20.55 -21.12
CA ARG A 347 -13.50 -19.17 -21.04
C ARG A 347 -13.50 -18.50 -22.41
N THR A 348 -14.46 -17.62 -22.62
CA THR A 348 -14.59 -16.85 -23.86
C THR A 348 -14.24 -15.38 -23.59
N PRO A 349 -13.30 -14.78 -24.34
CA PRO A 349 -13.01 -13.36 -24.20
C PRO A 349 -14.23 -12.51 -24.61
N ILE A 350 -14.47 -11.42 -23.86
CA ILE A 350 -15.50 -10.42 -24.17
C ILE A 350 -14.91 -9.02 -24.35
N GLY A 351 -13.65 -8.82 -23.94
CA GLY A 351 -12.98 -7.52 -24.11
C GLY A 351 -11.47 -7.62 -23.92
N VAL A 352 -10.75 -6.60 -24.44
CA VAL A 352 -9.32 -6.38 -24.19
C VAL A 352 -9.19 -5.35 -23.07
N VAL A 353 -8.42 -5.67 -22.04
CA VAL A 353 -8.25 -4.80 -20.87
C VAL A 353 -7.44 -3.56 -21.25
N ALA A 354 -8.03 -2.38 -21.09
CA ALA A 354 -7.39 -1.07 -21.28
C ALA A 354 -6.81 -0.51 -19.99
N ARG A 355 -7.36 -0.89 -18.84
CA ARG A 355 -6.86 -0.56 -17.50
C ARG A 355 -7.16 -1.69 -16.54
N GLU A 356 -6.16 -2.13 -15.79
CA GLU A 356 -6.36 -3.08 -14.71
C GLU A 356 -7.04 -2.40 -13.50
N LYS A 357 -7.69 -3.19 -12.66
CA LYS A 357 -8.26 -2.70 -11.40
C LYS A 357 -7.17 -2.18 -10.49
N THR A 358 -7.52 -1.14 -9.74
CA THR A 358 -6.70 -0.65 -8.64
C THR A 358 -7.48 -0.68 -7.32
N ALA A 359 -6.87 -0.24 -6.24
CA ALA A 359 -7.57 -0.13 -4.95
C ALA A 359 -8.72 0.88 -4.98
N THR A 360 -8.70 1.84 -5.92
CA THR A 360 -9.63 2.98 -5.97
C THR A 360 -10.33 3.13 -7.32
N GLN A 361 -9.94 2.34 -8.33
CA GLN A 361 -10.47 2.46 -9.70
C GLN A 361 -10.90 1.12 -10.26
N HIS A 362 -12.01 1.10 -10.99
CA HIS A 362 -12.48 -0.05 -11.75
C HIS A 362 -11.47 -0.44 -12.85
N GLY A 363 -11.41 -1.71 -13.19
CA GLY A 363 -10.83 -2.14 -14.45
C GLY A 363 -11.69 -1.65 -15.62
N ILE A 364 -11.06 -1.41 -16.76
CA ILE A 364 -11.73 -1.00 -18.01
C ILE A 364 -11.33 -1.99 -19.09
N ALA A 365 -12.31 -2.53 -19.83
CA ALA A 365 -12.07 -3.34 -21.00
C ALA A 365 -12.81 -2.78 -22.23
N VAL A 366 -12.17 -2.89 -23.38
CA VAL A 366 -12.72 -2.51 -24.70
C VAL A 366 -13.42 -3.72 -25.30
N ALA A 367 -14.64 -3.55 -25.79
CA ALA A 367 -15.37 -4.60 -26.50
C ALA A 367 -14.56 -5.17 -27.68
N LEU A 368 -14.68 -6.47 -27.94
CA LEU A 368 -13.97 -7.12 -29.04
C LEU A 368 -14.49 -6.71 -30.41
N LYS A 369 -15.76 -6.26 -30.48
CA LYS A 369 -16.43 -5.89 -31.74
C LYS A 369 -17.13 -4.54 -31.58
N ASP A 370 -17.35 -3.88 -32.71
CA ASP A 370 -18.25 -2.74 -32.78
C ASP A 370 -19.69 -3.19 -32.49
N VAL A 371 -20.56 -2.25 -32.13
CA VAL A 371 -21.98 -2.54 -31.88
C VAL A 371 -22.61 -3.27 -33.07
N ASP A 372 -22.33 -2.76 -34.28
CA ASP A 372 -22.69 -3.35 -35.56
C ASP A 372 -21.56 -3.07 -36.56
N ASN A 373 -21.65 -3.65 -37.75
CA ASN A 373 -20.72 -3.34 -38.86
C ASN A 373 -20.99 -1.97 -39.50
N LEU A 374 -21.94 -1.22 -38.99
CA LEU A 374 -22.36 0.07 -39.52
C LEU A 374 -21.88 1.23 -38.64
N ALA A 375 -21.59 2.33 -39.30
CA ALA A 375 -21.39 3.60 -38.63
C ALA A 375 -22.75 4.30 -38.41
N TYR A 376 -22.86 5.04 -37.32
CA TYR A 376 -24.09 5.70 -36.90
C TYR A 376 -23.93 7.20 -36.78
N ALA A 377 -24.94 7.96 -37.21
CA ALA A 377 -25.06 9.36 -36.86
C ALA A 377 -25.33 9.52 -35.35
N TYR A 378 -24.97 10.67 -34.80
CA TYR A 378 -25.17 10.93 -33.37
C TYR A 378 -26.66 10.91 -33.01
N THR A 379 -27.56 11.46 -33.87
CA THR A 379 -29.01 11.40 -33.71
C THR A 379 -29.65 10.58 -34.84
N THR A 380 -30.81 9.96 -34.55
CA THR A 380 -31.54 9.15 -35.52
C THR A 380 -33.05 9.48 -35.43
N PRO A 381 -33.68 10.06 -36.48
CA PRO A 381 -33.05 10.50 -37.72
C PRO A 381 -32.02 11.61 -37.52
N TYR A 382 -31.17 11.80 -38.53
CA TYR A 382 -30.13 12.84 -38.45
C TYR A 382 -30.77 14.23 -38.21
N ASP A 383 -30.31 14.90 -37.14
CA ASP A 383 -30.75 16.21 -36.72
C ASP A 383 -29.57 17.06 -36.24
N TRP A 384 -29.08 17.92 -37.12
CA TRP A 384 -27.93 18.76 -36.83
C TRP A 384 -28.16 19.73 -35.67
N THR A 385 -29.40 20.14 -35.40
CA THR A 385 -29.73 21.05 -34.31
C THR A 385 -29.55 20.40 -32.95
N LYS A 386 -29.80 19.12 -32.84
CA LYS A 386 -29.55 18.30 -31.65
C LYS A 386 -28.10 17.91 -31.50
N MET A 387 -27.38 17.75 -32.63
CA MET A 387 -25.95 17.39 -32.60
C MET A 387 -25.06 18.59 -32.22
N ASN A 388 -25.50 19.80 -32.57
CA ASN A 388 -24.74 21.03 -32.40
C ASN A 388 -25.03 21.75 -31.10
N ILE A 389 -25.33 21.02 -30.04
CA ILE A 389 -25.52 21.58 -28.70
C ILE A 389 -24.63 20.82 -27.73
N GLN A 390 -24.31 21.46 -26.62
CA GLN A 390 -23.63 20.79 -25.52
C GLN A 390 -24.59 19.79 -24.87
N HIS A 391 -24.12 18.56 -24.67
CA HIS A 391 -24.89 17.50 -24.04
C HIS A 391 -24.37 17.12 -22.67
N ASN A 392 -23.03 17.16 -22.48
CA ASN A 392 -22.42 16.92 -21.18
C ASN A 392 -22.39 18.20 -20.35
N THR A 393 -22.51 18.07 -19.06
CA THR A 393 -22.37 19.21 -18.13
C THR A 393 -20.94 19.77 -18.12
N THR A 394 -19.96 19.01 -18.60
CA THR A 394 -18.55 19.41 -18.75
C THR A 394 -18.13 19.26 -20.21
N HIS A 395 -17.40 20.24 -20.71
CA HIS A 395 -16.66 20.22 -21.98
C HIS A 395 -15.23 20.68 -21.75
N TYR A 396 -14.35 20.37 -22.68
CA TYR A 396 -12.92 20.61 -22.58
C TYR A 396 -12.48 21.64 -23.63
N THR A 397 -11.38 22.36 -23.36
CA THR A 397 -10.89 23.44 -24.22
C THR A 397 -9.62 23.07 -24.99
N ASP A 398 -8.96 21.99 -24.59
CA ASP A 398 -7.78 21.45 -25.27
C ASP A 398 -7.78 19.91 -25.29
N PHE A 399 -6.88 19.32 -26.09
CA PHE A 399 -6.78 17.88 -26.22
C PHE A 399 -6.11 17.21 -25.03
N GLU A 400 -5.24 17.92 -24.32
CA GLU A 400 -4.60 17.42 -23.10
C GLU A 400 -5.66 17.19 -22.01
N ASP A 401 -6.58 18.12 -21.86
CA ASP A 401 -7.69 17.98 -20.91
C ASP A 401 -8.66 16.88 -21.32
N VAL A 402 -9.00 16.80 -22.63
CA VAL A 402 -9.82 15.69 -23.15
C VAL A 402 -9.16 14.32 -22.90
N ALA A 403 -7.82 14.27 -22.90
CA ALA A 403 -7.08 13.05 -22.62
C ALA A 403 -7.23 12.57 -21.17
N ASN A 404 -7.61 13.45 -20.27
CA ASN A 404 -7.87 13.14 -18.86
C ASN A 404 -9.32 12.77 -18.57
N ASP A 405 -10.23 12.88 -19.56
CA ASP A 405 -11.63 12.48 -19.42
C ASP A 405 -11.75 10.96 -19.36
N LEU A 406 -12.06 10.44 -18.19
CA LEU A 406 -12.29 9.01 -17.91
C LEU A 406 -13.74 8.73 -17.46
N ALA A 407 -14.66 9.68 -17.73
CA ALA A 407 -16.01 9.64 -17.22
C ALA A 407 -17.04 9.05 -18.23
N GLY A 408 -16.60 8.18 -19.15
CA GLY A 408 -17.47 7.60 -20.18
C GLY A 408 -18.70 6.89 -19.62
N TYR A 409 -18.53 6.17 -18.51
CA TYR A 409 -19.64 5.54 -17.81
C TYR A 409 -20.65 6.58 -17.27
N ASP A 410 -20.16 7.62 -16.61
CA ASP A 410 -21.01 8.66 -16.01
C ASP A 410 -21.73 9.45 -17.10
N TRP A 411 -21.03 9.82 -18.19
CA TRP A 411 -21.67 10.46 -19.37
C TRP A 411 -22.77 9.60 -19.99
N THR A 412 -22.70 8.28 -19.84
CA THR A 412 -23.68 7.35 -20.40
C THR A 412 -24.87 7.14 -19.48
N TYR A 413 -24.62 6.99 -18.15
CA TYR A 413 -25.62 6.48 -17.21
C TYR A 413 -26.04 7.47 -16.12
N GLU A 414 -25.32 8.58 -15.91
CA GLU A 414 -25.67 9.53 -14.87
C GLU A 414 -26.44 10.73 -15.44
N ALA A 415 -27.63 10.98 -14.91
CA ALA A 415 -28.45 12.12 -15.31
C ALA A 415 -27.76 13.46 -15.02
N SER A 416 -27.01 13.54 -13.94
CA SER A 416 -26.20 14.70 -13.55
C SER A 416 -25.06 15.02 -14.54
N GLY A 417 -24.64 14.08 -15.33
CA GLY A 417 -23.66 14.25 -16.41
C GLY A 417 -24.26 14.86 -17.69
N SER A 418 -25.58 15.09 -17.74
CA SER A 418 -26.30 15.54 -18.92
C SER A 418 -26.90 16.93 -18.70
N VAL A 419 -26.69 17.84 -19.64
CA VAL A 419 -27.26 19.22 -19.58
C VAL A 419 -28.79 19.20 -19.49
N ASP A 420 -29.44 18.25 -20.16
CA ASP A 420 -30.90 18.10 -20.14
C ASP A 420 -31.40 17.21 -18.99
N GLY A 421 -30.54 16.76 -18.11
CA GLY A 421 -30.88 15.94 -16.94
C GLY A 421 -31.34 14.52 -17.27
N ARG A 422 -31.12 14.03 -18.51
CA ARG A 422 -31.54 12.69 -18.94
C ARG A 422 -30.37 11.69 -18.95
N ILE A 423 -30.69 10.43 -18.67
CA ILE A 423 -29.72 9.31 -18.84
C ILE A 423 -29.63 9.00 -20.33
N LYS A 424 -28.50 9.37 -20.96
CA LYS A 424 -28.32 9.27 -22.43
C LYS A 424 -28.50 7.85 -22.98
N ALA A 425 -28.17 6.83 -22.19
CA ALA A 425 -28.36 5.42 -22.53
C ALA A 425 -29.82 5.03 -22.84
N ASN A 426 -30.78 5.85 -22.46
CA ASN A 426 -32.22 5.54 -22.60
C ASN A 426 -32.86 6.15 -23.84
N PHE A 427 -32.17 7.02 -24.59
CA PHE A 427 -32.75 7.78 -25.68
C PHE A 427 -32.11 7.48 -27.02
N SER A 428 -32.72 6.59 -27.81
CA SER A 428 -32.19 6.12 -29.09
C SER A 428 -32.12 7.18 -30.17
N ALA A 429 -33.07 8.13 -30.18
CA ALA A 429 -33.16 9.17 -31.21
C ALA A 429 -32.19 10.35 -30.95
N ASP A 430 -32.03 10.75 -29.69
CA ASP A 430 -31.28 11.94 -29.34
C ASP A 430 -29.80 11.62 -29.00
N TYR A 431 -29.54 10.38 -28.56
CA TYR A 431 -28.21 9.92 -28.08
C TYR A 431 -27.87 8.55 -28.64
N THR A 432 -27.95 8.39 -29.97
CA THR A 432 -27.78 7.09 -30.65
C THR A 432 -26.51 6.36 -30.23
N PRO A 433 -25.29 6.98 -30.15
CA PRO A 433 -24.08 6.26 -29.74
C PRO A 433 -24.13 5.73 -28.31
N PHE A 434 -24.67 6.51 -27.38
CA PHE A 434 -24.82 6.09 -25.98
C PHE A 434 -25.84 4.95 -25.84
N TYR A 435 -26.99 5.11 -26.51
CA TYR A 435 -28.05 4.09 -26.52
C TYR A 435 -27.58 2.76 -27.08
N LYS A 436 -26.82 2.79 -28.20
CA LYS A 436 -26.29 1.62 -28.87
C LYS A 436 -25.17 0.96 -28.04
N ALA A 437 -24.25 1.75 -27.51
CA ALA A 437 -23.19 1.24 -26.63
C ALA A 437 -23.76 0.53 -25.39
N ALA A 438 -24.76 1.12 -24.76
CA ALA A 438 -25.43 0.57 -23.57
C ALA A 438 -26.15 -0.76 -23.81
N ARG A 439 -26.46 -1.10 -25.05
CA ARG A 439 -27.15 -2.35 -25.48
C ARG A 439 -26.25 -3.31 -26.23
N TYR A 440 -24.96 -3.07 -26.19
CA TYR A 440 -24.00 -4.00 -26.77
C TYR A 440 -24.14 -5.40 -26.17
N ASN A 441 -24.09 -6.39 -27.04
CA ASN A 441 -24.07 -7.81 -26.65
C ASN A 441 -22.79 -8.45 -27.16
N PRO A 442 -21.94 -8.99 -26.31
CA PRO A 442 -20.69 -9.65 -26.72
C PRO A 442 -20.91 -10.97 -27.48
N GLY A 443 -22.16 -11.40 -27.68
CA GLY A 443 -22.51 -12.65 -28.38
C GLY A 443 -22.43 -13.89 -27.50
N ILE A 444 -22.16 -13.73 -26.21
CA ILE A 444 -22.13 -14.80 -25.20
C ILE A 444 -22.74 -14.30 -23.89
N GLY A 445 -23.33 -15.20 -23.13
CA GLY A 445 -23.86 -14.87 -21.78
C GLY A 445 -22.73 -14.47 -20.84
N VAL A 446 -22.81 -13.26 -20.27
CA VAL A 446 -21.89 -12.79 -19.25
C VAL A 446 -22.35 -13.34 -17.90
N THR A 447 -21.48 -14.09 -17.22
CA THR A 447 -21.78 -14.73 -15.92
C THR A 447 -21.02 -14.09 -14.77
N GLY A 448 -20.00 -13.26 -15.05
CA GLY A 448 -19.22 -12.56 -14.05
C GLY A 448 -20.00 -11.43 -13.40
N ALA A 449 -20.32 -11.55 -12.10
CA ALA A 449 -21.04 -10.52 -11.33
C ALA A 449 -20.30 -9.18 -11.22
N ASN A 450 -19.00 -9.18 -11.50
CA ASN A 450 -18.16 -7.98 -11.50
C ASN A 450 -18.08 -7.28 -12.87
N VAL A 451 -18.71 -7.83 -13.92
CA VAL A 451 -18.80 -7.18 -15.23
C VAL A 451 -19.98 -6.21 -15.22
N GLY A 452 -19.66 -4.94 -15.39
CA GLY A 452 -20.66 -3.86 -15.38
C GLY A 452 -21.46 -3.75 -16.68
N LYS A 453 -22.10 -2.60 -16.85
CA LYS A 453 -22.83 -2.26 -18.08
C LYS A 453 -21.86 -1.73 -19.13
N TRP A 454 -22.12 -2.06 -20.39
CA TRP A 454 -21.40 -1.49 -21.53
C TRP A 454 -21.80 -0.03 -21.72
N TYR A 455 -20.84 0.83 -22.08
CA TYR A 455 -21.04 2.27 -22.20
C TYR A 455 -20.22 2.86 -23.36
N LEU A 456 -20.56 4.09 -23.76
CA LEU A 456 -19.78 4.84 -24.74
C LEU A 456 -18.54 5.42 -24.06
N PRO A 457 -17.31 5.02 -24.45
CA PRO A 457 -16.11 5.47 -23.76
C PRO A 457 -15.85 6.97 -23.92
N ALA A 458 -15.22 7.57 -22.95
CA ALA A 458 -14.59 8.88 -23.07
C ALA A 458 -13.27 8.79 -23.85
N MET A 459 -12.75 9.92 -24.34
CA MET A 459 -11.53 9.95 -25.12
C MET A 459 -10.31 9.50 -24.31
N GLY A 460 -10.22 9.89 -23.04
CA GLY A 460 -9.13 9.46 -22.15
C GLY A 460 -9.12 7.96 -21.93
N GLU A 461 -10.26 7.28 -21.97
CA GLU A 461 -10.32 5.81 -21.86
C GLU A 461 -9.77 5.14 -23.11
N TRP A 462 -9.97 5.72 -24.30
CA TRP A 462 -9.28 5.28 -25.51
C TRP A 462 -7.77 5.47 -25.42
N TYR A 463 -7.31 6.56 -24.84
CA TYR A 463 -5.87 6.78 -24.65
C TYR A 463 -5.24 5.75 -23.70
N LEU A 464 -5.97 5.26 -22.69
CA LEU A 464 -5.52 4.12 -21.88
C LEU A 464 -5.30 2.87 -22.74
N ALA A 465 -6.25 2.56 -23.63
CA ALA A 465 -6.14 1.43 -24.56
C ALA A 465 -4.95 1.62 -25.51
N PHE A 466 -4.80 2.79 -26.11
CA PHE A 466 -3.68 3.10 -27.01
C PHE A 466 -2.33 2.99 -26.31
N LYS A 467 -2.23 3.44 -25.08
CA LYS A 467 -1.01 3.35 -24.28
C LYS A 467 -0.67 1.90 -23.90
N LEU A 468 -1.67 1.11 -23.51
CA LEU A 468 -1.43 -0.23 -23.00
C LEU A 468 -1.10 -1.23 -24.12
N PHE A 469 -1.91 -1.31 -25.18
CA PHE A 469 -1.70 -2.30 -26.22
C PHE A 469 -1.45 -1.71 -27.63
N GLY A 470 -1.53 -0.38 -27.78
CA GLY A 470 -1.11 0.34 -28.97
C GLY A 470 0.30 0.90 -28.90
N ARG A 471 1.02 0.68 -27.81
CA ARG A 471 2.40 1.19 -27.60
C ARG A 471 2.54 2.70 -27.80
N TRP A 472 1.47 3.45 -27.55
CA TRP A 472 1.47 4.90 -27.68
C TRP A 472 2.46 5.53 -26.70
N ASP A 473 3.27 6.49 -27.17
CA ASP A 473 4.30 7.17 -26.38
C ASP A 473 3.74 8.16 -25.34
N GLY A 474 2.43 8.45 -25.40
CA GLY A 474 1.76 9.38 -24.48
C GLY A 474 1.78 10.84 -24.95
N VAL A 475 2.34 11.11 -26.14
CA VAL A 475 2.37 12.44 -26.74
C VAL A 475 1.18 12.63 -27.68
N ILE A 476 0.41 13.70 -27.44
CA ILE A 476 -0.70 14.05 -28.32
C ILE A 476 -0.13 14.74 -29.55
N SER A 477 -0.07 14.00 -30.66
CA SER A 477 0.44 14.40 -31.96
C SER A 477 -0.57 14.09 -33.05
N HIS A 478 -0.37 14.67 -34.24
CA HIS A 478 -1.23 14.42 -35.39
C HIS A 478 -0.38 13.94 -36.59
N PRO A 479 -0.37 12.62 -36.92
CA PRO A 479 -1.05 11.50 -36.28
C PRO A 479 -0.45 11.11 -34.93
N LEU A 480 -1.19 10.29 -34.14
CA LEU A 480 -0.66 9.69 -32.92
C LEU A 480 0.47 8.72 -33.26
N ASN A 481 1.56 8.80 -32.51
CA ASN A 481 2.68 7.86 -32.61
C ASN A 481 2.36 6.56 -31.85
N LEU A 482 1.68 5.64 -32.50
CA LEU A 482 1.25 4.36 -31.94
C LEU A 482 1.31 3.23 -32.99
N ASP A 483 1.20 2.01 -32.50
CA ASP A 483 1.20 0.78 -33.32
C ASP A 483 -0.24 0.29 -33.54
N LEU A 484 -0.86 0.75 -34.64
CA LEU A 484 -2.21 0.33 -35.01
C LEU A 484 -2.30 -1.18 -35.28
N ALA A 485 -1.23 -1.80 -35.81
CA ALA A 485 -1.21 -3.24 -36.05
C ALA A 485 -1.28 -4.01 -34.70
N ALA A 486 -0.57 -3.55 -33.66
CA ALA A 486 -0.65 -4.14 -32.33
C ALA A 486 -2.06 -3.99 -31.72
N ILE A 487 -2.72 -2.83 -31.90
CA ILE A 487 -4.10 -2.62 -31.47
C ILE A 487 -5.03 -3.63 -32.14
N ASN A 488 -4.98 -3.71 -33.45
CA ASN A 488 -5.84 -4.61 -34.20
C ASN A 488 -5.57 -6.07 -33.86
N LYS A 489 -4.29 -6.44 -33.71
CA LYS A 489 -3.89 -7.78 -33.27
C LYS A 489 -4.46 -8.16 -31.91
N ALA A 490 -4.50 -7.24 -30.96
CA ALA A 490 -5.08 -7.49 -29.63
C ALA A 490 -6.55 -7.91 -29.72
N PHE A 491 -7.32 -7.27 -30.59
CA PHE A 491 -8.73 -7.63 -30.83
C PHE A 491 -8.90 -8.93 -31.60
N THR A 492 -8.17 -9.08 -32.74
CA THR A 492 -8.33 -10.25 -33.60
C THR A 492 -7.84 -11.55 -32.98
N ASP A 493 -6.77 -11.51 -32.19
CA ASP A 493 -6.29 -12.67 -31.42
C ASP A 493 -7.34 -13.13 -30.40
N ALA A 494 -8.10 -12.18 -29.83
CA ALA A 494 -9.17 -12.47 -28.88
C ALA A 494 -10.48 -12.96 -29.54
N GLY A 495 -10.52 -13.08 -30.88
CA GLY A 495 -11.72 -13.46 -31.62
C GLY A 495 -12.67 -12.31 -31.97
N GLY A 496 -12.17 -11.09 -31.84
CA GLY A 496 -12.87 -9.87 -32.24
C GLY A 496 -12.51 -9.36 -33.61
N ASP A 497 -12.90 -8.11 -33.90
CA ASP A 497 -12.67 -7.44 -35.19
C ASP A 497 -11.63 -6.32 -35.03
N ALA A 498 -10.77 -6.15 -36.02
CA ALA A 498 -9.92 -4.97 -36.15
C ALA A 498 -10.75 -3.68 -36.14
N LEU A 499 -10.16 -2.57 -35.74
CA LEU A 499 -10.79 -1.27 -35.86
C LEU A 499 -11.07 -0.95 -37.34
N LYS A 500 -12.26 -0.45 -37.65
CA LYS A 500 -12.68 -0.09 -39.01
C LYS A 500 -12.01 1.21 -39.46
N ILE A 501 -11.77 1.32 -40.77
CA ILE A 501 -11.26 2.57 -41.36
C ILE A 501 -12.39 3.57 -41.39
N GLN A 502 -12.50 4.38 -40.35
CA GLN A 502 -13.44 5.50 -40.17
C GLN A 502 -13.26 6.11 -38.78
N GLY A 503 -14.07 7.13 -38.48
CA GLY A 503 -14.13 7.69 -37.14
C GLY A 503 -14.83 6.79 -36.12
N TYR A 504 -14.51 7.00 -34.85
CA TYR A 504 -15.16 6.35 -33.73
C TYR A 504 -15.75 7.39 -32.80
N TRP A 505 -17.03 7.21 -32.42
CA TRP A 505 -17.68 8.01 -31.40
C TRP A 505 -17.07 7.75 -30.02
N ASN A 506 -16.92 8.82 -29.26
CA ASN A 506 -16.67 8.79 -27.82
C ASN A 506 -17.65 9.76 -27.12
N SER A 507 -17.67 9.72 -25.78
CA SER A 507 -18.60 10.49 -24.98
C SER A 507 -18.10 11.87 -24.56
N SER A 508 -16.83 12.18 -24.76
CA SER A 508 -16.24 13.49 -24.41
C SER A 508 -16.76 14.60 -25.31
N GLU A 509 -16.82 15.82 -24.79
CA GLU A 509 -17.18 17.02 -25.53
C GLU A 509 -16.07 18.06 -25.45
N TYR A 510 -15.93 18.81 -26.55
CA TYR A 510 -15.00 19.92 -26.70
C TYR A 510 -15.79 21.23 -26.82
N GLU A 511 -15.16 22.36 -26.47
CA GLU A 511 -15.80 23.67 -26.61
C GLU A 511 -16.29 23.94 -28.04
N GLY A 512 -17.25 24.87 -28.18
CA GLY A 512 -17.80 25.21 -29.49
C GLY A 512 -18.66 24.11 -30.08
N MET A 513 -19.24 23.22 -29.25
CA MET A 513 -20.12 22.12 -29.67
C MET A 513 -19.43 21.05 -30.52
N MET A 514 -18.09 21.06 -30.54
CA MET A 514 -17.31 20.05 -31.23
C MET A 514 -17.18 18.77 -30.41
N ARG A 515 -16.96 17.67 -31.12
CA ARG A 515 -16.71 16.37 -30.46
C ARG A 515 -15.34 15.87 -30.84
N PRO A 516 -14.48 15.59 -29.87
CA PRO A 516 -13.23 14.92 -30.16
C PRO A 516 -13.58 13.55 -30.76
N THR A 517 -12.86 13.17 -31.80
CA THR A 517 -13.03 11.90 -32.51
C THR A 517 -11.67 11.41 -32.92
N PHE A 518 -11.46 10.10 -32.97
CA PHE A 518 -10.31 9.58 -33.65
C PHE A 518 -10.70 8.85 -34.93
N TYR A 519 -9.84 8.95 -35.91
CA TYR A 519 -10.00 8.31 -37.22
C TYR A 519 -8.93 7.26 -37.40
N VAL A 520 -9.36 6.06 -37.71
CA VAL A 520 -8.48 4.97 -38.14
C VAL A 520 -8.12 5.19 -39.59
N ASN A 521 -6.89 5.58 -39.84
CA ASN A 521 -6.34 5.80 -41.18
C ASN A 521 -5.01 5.04 -41.29
N PRO A 522 -5.04 3.75 -41.67
CA PRO A 522 -3.83 2.93 -41.63
C PRO A 522 -2.64 3.55 -42.38
N PRO A 523 -1.43 3.53 -41.83
CA PRO A 523 -1.04 2.77 -40.63
C PRO A 523 -1.22 3.51 -39.29
N SER A 524 -1.90 4.64 -39.24
CA SER A 524 -1.98 5.54 -38.07
C SER A 524 -3.42 5.74 -37.58
N ILE A 525 -3.50 6.38 -36.41
CA ILE A 525 -4.73 6.98 -35.88
C ILE A 525 -4.55 8.50 -35.85
N GLN A 526 -5.52 9.21 -36.35
CA GLN A 526 -5.57 10.69 -36.37
C GLN A 526 -6.63 11.17 -35.41
N LEU A 527 -6.30 12.19 -34.61
CA LEU A 527 -7.28 12.92 -33.82
C LEU A 527 -7.96 13.96 -34.67
N GLY A 528 -9.22 14.21 -34.42
CA GLY A 528 -10.00 15.25 -35.09
C GLY A 528 -11.04 15.85 -34.16
N LEU A 529 -11.39 17.10 -34.45
CA LEU A 529 -12.56 17.75 -33.88
C LEU A 529 -13.63 17.76 -34.97
N ASN A 530 -14.74 17.08 -34.70
CA ASN A 530 -15.88 17.09 -35.61
C ASN A 530 -16.73 18.33 -35.39
N ALA A 531 -16.46 19.37 -36.18
CA ALA A 531 -17.33 20.52 -36.33
C ALA A 531 -18.50 20.25 -37.28
N THR A 532 -18.38 19.27 -38.19
CA THR A 532 -19.44 18.90 -39.14
C THR A 532 -20.02 17.54 -38.75
N HIS A 533 -21.20 17.58 -38.17
CA HIS A 533 -21.86 16.44 -37.55
C HIS A 533 -22.66 15.57 -38.54
N ASN A 534 -22.40 15.71 -39.82
CA ASN A 534 -23.03 14.89 -40.87
C ASN A 534 -22.30 13.55 -41.12
N LEU A 535 -21.28 13.24 -40.29
CA LEU A 535 -20.55 12.00 -40.39
C LEU A 535 -21.15 10.94 -39.49
N SER A 536 -21.21 9.73 -39.99
CA SER A 536 -21.50 8.56 -39.20
C SER A 536 -20.21 7.89 -38.77
N HIS A 537 -20.12 7.49 -37.50
CA HIS A 537 -18.94 6.86 -36.92
C HIS A 537 -19.28 5.52 -36.28
N HIS A 538 -18.30 4.65 -36.17
CA HIS A 538 -18.41 3.40 -35.46
C HIS A 538 -18.52 3.60 -33.95
N ILE A 539 -19.06 2.60 -33.28
CA ILE A 539 -19.24 2.58 -31.83
C ILE A 539 -18.59 1.30 -31.31
N ARG A 540 -17.53 1.42 -30.55
CA ARG A 540 -16.92 0.32 -29.83
C ARG A 540 -17.08 0.56 -28.32
N PRO A 541 -17.94 -0.20 -27.65
CA PRO A 541 -18.24 0.02 -26.24
C PRO A 541 -17.11 -0.37 -25.31
N PHE A 542 -17.10 0.23 -24.14
CA PHE A 542 -16.24 -0.15 -23.03
C PHE A 542 -17.08 -0.70 -21.88
N VAL A 543 -16.44 -1.38 -20.95
CA VAL A 543 -17.09 -1.94 -19.76
C VAL A 543 -16.18 -1.80 -18.54
N HIS A 544 -16.76 -1.49 -17.38
CA HIS A 544 -16.09 -1.62 -16.09
C HIS A 544 -16.15 -3.07 -15.59
N PHE A 545 -15.09 -3.54 -14.87
CA PHE A 545 -15.08 -4.89 -14.30
C PHE A 545 -14.33 -4.96 -12.97
#